data_900a5ea5b448198c3a6abe544657b388
#
_entry.id   900a5ea5b448198c3a6abe544657b388
#
_cell.length_a   1.000
_cell.length_b   1.000
_cell.length_c   1.000
_cell.angle_alpha   90.00
_cell.angle_beta   90.00
_cell.angle_gamma   90.00
#
_symmetry.space_group_name_H-M   'P 1'
#
loop_
_entity.id
_entity.type
_entity.pdbx_description
1 polymer ?
#
loop_
_entity_poly.entity_id
_entity_poly.type
_entity_poly.pdbx_seq_one_letter_code
_entity_poly.pdbx_strand_id
1 'polypeptide(L)'
;MKSAVIITASNRAVAGVYKDLSGAALKDGLNKLGFEVVGHKLVQDDINQISTTIKSALADNIDLIVTTGGTGISPTDVTPEATKPLLEKELPGFAEAFRAYSRDKVATADLSRGLAGVNGKSLIINLPGSPGGVKDGLVIIERLAPHILDQLAGNDHSTSN
;
A
#
# COMPACT_ATOMS: atom_id res chain seq x y z
N MET A 1 -18.79 -3.24 3.59
CA MET A 1 -17.39 -3.73 3.51
C MET A 1 -16.57 -2.68 2.75
N LYS A 2 -15.41 -2.34 3.25
CA LYS A 2 -14.53 -1.38 2.60
C LYS A 2 -13.84 -2.02 1.38
N SER A 3 -13.79 -1.28 0.27
CA SER A 3 -13.17 -1.75 -0.96
C SER A 3 -11.65 -1.59 -0.93
N ALA A 4 -10.94 -2.49 -1.60
CA ALA A 4 -9.50 -2.38 -1.76
C ALA A 4 -9.07 -2.72 -3.18
N VAL A 5 -8.00 -2.05 -3.65
CA VAL A 5 -7.31 -2.35 -4.91
C VAL A 5 -5.83 -2.56 -4.60
N ILE A 6 -5.25 -3.56 -5.25
CA ILE A 6 -3.83 -3.88 -5.16
C ILE A 6 -3.15 -3.50 -6.47
N ILE A 7 -1.98 -2.88 -6.38
CA ILE A 7 -1.15 -2.53 -7.52
C ILE A 7 0.24 -3.13 -7.27
N THR A 8 0.62 -4.10 -8.09
CA THR A 8 1.98 -4.67 -8.06
C THR A 8 2.82 -3.96 -9.10
N ALA A 9 3.87 -3.28 -8.66
CA ALA A 9 4.86 -2.65 -9.52
C ALA A 9 6.09 -3.57 -9.64
N SER A 10 6.28 -4.19 -10.79
CA SER A 10 7.38 -5.11 -11.03
C SER A 10 7.58 -5.37 -12.52
N ASN A 11 8.72 -4.95 -13.06
CA ASN A 11 9.10 -5.25 -14.44
C ASN A 11 9.18 -6.77 -14.70
N ARG A 12 9.73 -7.52 -13.75
CA ARG A 12 9.89 -8.97 -13.87
C ARG A 12 8.56 -9.71 -13.86
N ALA A 13 7.63 -9.30 -12.99
CA ALA A 13 6.31 -9.92 -12.94
C ALA A 13 5.51 -9.63 -14.22
N VAL A 14 5.56 -8.40 -14.74
CA VAL A 14 4.93 -8.05 -16.02
C VAL A 14 5.52 -8.88 -17.18
N ALA A 15 6.83 -9.08 -17.19
CA ALA A 15 7.52 -9.89 -18.22
C ALA A 15 7.30 -11.41 -18.06
N GLY A 16 6.63 -11.86 -16.98
CA GLY A 16 6.39 -13.27 -16.72
C GLY A 16 7.62 -14.04 -16.21
N VAL A 17 8.66 -13.35 -15.75
CA VAL A 17 9.89 -13.96 -15.21
C VAL A 17 9.62 -14.73 -13.93
N TYR A 18 8.70 -14.23 -13.10
CA TYR A 18 8.21 -14.92 -11.92
C TYR A 18 6.73 -14.60 -11.66
N LYS A 19 6.10 -15.40 -10.81
CA LYS A 19 4.73 -15.16 -10.37
C LYS A 19 4.69 -14.06 -9.32
N ASP A 20 3.63 -13.25 -9.35
CA ASP A 20 3.36 -12.21 -8.34
C ASP A 20 2.82 -12.83 -7.04
N LEU A 21 3.72 -13.44 -6.26
CA LEU A 21 3.37 -14.08 -4.99
C LEU A 21 3.00 -13.04 -3.92
N SER A 22 3.64 -11.89 -3.93
CA SER A 22 3.37 -10.80 -2.99
C SER A 22 1.99 -10.20 -3.19
N GLY A 23 1.59 -9.98 -4.44
CA GLY A 23 0.23 -9.53 -4.75
C GLY A 23 -0.83 -10.54 -4.34
N ALA A 24 -0.60 -11.83 -4.57
CA ALA A 24 -1.51 -12.89 -4.13
C ALA A 24 -1.63 -12.95 -2.60
N ALA A 25 -0.51 -12.87 -1.88
CA ALA A 25 -0.49 -12.86 -0.42
C ALA A 25 -1.21 -11.63 0.14
N LEU A 26 -1.01 -10.47 -0.49
CA LEU A 26 -1.67 -9.24 -0.09
C LEU A 26 -3.19 -9.33 -0.29
N LYS A 27 -3.64 -9.89 -1.41
CA LYS A 27 -5.06 -10.13 -1.68
C LYS A 27 -5.69 -11.02 -0.60
N ASP A 28 -5.08 -12.15 -0.30
CA ASP A 28 -5.56 -13.05 0.72
C ASP A 28 -5.60 -12.39 2.10
N GLY A 29 -4.53 -11.66 2.45
CA GLY A 29 -4.44 -10.94 3.72
C GLY A 29 -5.50 -9.87 3.87
N LEU A 30 -5.71 -9.04 2.86
CA LEU A 30 -6.73 -7.98 2.90
C LEU A 30 -8.14 -8.55 3.00
N ASN A 31 -8.43 -9.63 2.28
CA ASN A 31 -9.73 -10.33 2.40
C ASN A 31 -9.95 -10.85 3.82
N LYS A 32 -8.93 -11.43 4.46
CA LYS A 32 -9.01 -11.89 5.85
C LYS A 32 -9.22 -10.75 6.85
N LEU A 33 -8.72 -9.55 6.54
CA LEU A 33 -8.92 -8.35 7.36
C LEU A 33 -10.29 -7.69 7.14
N GLY A 34 -11.12 -8.23 6.26
CA GLY A 34 -12.48 -7.76 6.02
C GLY A 34 -12.60 -6.73 4.90
N PHE A 35 -11.56 -6.53 4.09
CA PHE A 35 -11.65 -5.72 2.88
C PHE A 35 -12.19 -6.55 1.72
N GLU A 36 -12.93 -5.90 0.83
CA GLU A 36 -13.30 -6.48 -0.45
C GLU A 36 -12.28 -6.07 -1.50
N VAL A 37 -11.40 -6.99 -1.90
CA VAL A 37 -10.41 -6.72 -2.96
C VAL A 37 -11.11 -6.78 -4.31
N VAL A 38 -11.41 -5.62 -4.88
CA VAL A 38 -12.18 -5.49 -6.13
C VAL A 38 -11.29 -5.41 -7.37
N GLY A 39 -9.98 -5.29 -7.21
CA GLY A 39 -9.05 -5.24 -8.33
C GLY A 39 -7.61 -5.51 -7.91
N HIS A 40 -6.87 -6.11 -8.84
CA HIS A 40 -5.42 -6.31 -8.72
C HIS A 40 -4.79 -6.00 -10.07
N LYS A 41 -3.93 -5.01 -10.12
CA LYS A 41 -3.24 -4.55 -11.33
C LYS A 41 -1.76 -4.83 -11.23
N LEU A 42 -1.19 -5.31 -12.31
CA LEU A 42 0.24 -5.54 -12.46
C LEU A 42 0.78 -4.50 -13.44
N VAL A 43 1.71 -3.67 -12.99
CA VAL A 43 2.30 -2.60 -13.79
C VAL A 43 3.83 -2.66 -13.76
N GLN A 44 4.47 -2.05 -14.75
CA GLN A 44 5.91 -1.90 -14.77
C GLN A 44 6.37 -0.88 -13.70
N ASP A 45 7.65 -0.92 -13.37
CA ASP A 45 8.31 0.09 -12.54
C ASP A 45 8.47 1.40 -13.34
N ASP A 46 7.36 2.07 -13.53
CA ASP A 46 7.22 3.28 -14.32
C ASP A 46 6.30 4.27 -13.59
N ILE A 47 6.78 5.50 -13.40
CA ILE A 47 6.05 6.52 -12.64
C ILE A 47 4.65 6.75 -13.23
N ASN A 48 4.55 6.85 -14.55
CA ASN A 48 3.27 7.14 -15.21
C ASN A 48 2.27 5.99 -15.07
N GLN A 49 2.74 4.75 -15.24
CA GLN A 49 1.87 3.57 -15.08
C GLN A 49 1.36 3.44 -13.65
N ILE A 50 2.25 3.57 -12.67
CA ILE A 50 1.87 3.50 -11.25
C ILE A 50 0.91 4.63 -10.90
N SER A 51 1.25 5.87 -11.25
CA SER A 51 0.43 7.06 -10.96
C SER A 51 -0.95 6.97 -11.62
N THR A 52 -1.02 6.60 -12.89
CA THR A 52 -2.28 6.45 -13.63
C THR A 52 -3.17 5.39 -12.99
N THR A 53 -2.60 4.28 -12.54
CA THR A 53 -3.35 3.19 -11.91
C THR A 53 -3.89 3.63 -10.54
N ILE A 54 -3.10 4.35 -9.75
CA ILE A 54 -3.58 4.93 -8.49
C ILE A 54 -4.72 5.94 -8.75
N LYS A 55 -4.55 6.83 -9.73
CA LYS A 55 -5.59 7.81 -10.09
C LYS A 55 -6.90 7.14 -10.52
N SER A 56 -6.82 6.04 -11.26
CA SER A 56 -7.99 5.26 -11.65
C SER A 56 -8.73 4.71 -10.43
N ALA A 57 -8.01 4.15 -9.46
CA ALA A 57 -8.60 3.66 -8.22
C ALA A 57 -9.23 4.79 -7.39
N LEU A 58 -8.59 5.96 -7.35
CA LEU A 58 -9.15 7.15 -6.70
C LEU A 58 -10.46 7.60 -7.37
N ALA A 59 -10.50 7.61 -8.70
CA ALA A 59 -11.70 7.96 -9.46
C ALA A 59 -12.85 6.97 -9.20
N ASP A 60 -12.55 5.72 -8.94
CA ASP A 60 -13.51 4.67 -8.59
C ASP A 60 -13.91 4.71 -7.11
N ASN A 61 -13.45 5.69 -6.34
CA ASN A 61 -13.72 5.85 -4.90
C ASN A 61 -13.34 4.63 -4.06
N ILE A 62 -12.20 4.01 -4.37
CA ILE A 62 -11.69 2.88 -3.60
C ILE A 62 -11.24 3.36 -2.21
N ASP A 63 -11.65 2.64 -1.17
CA ASP A 63 -11.32 3.00 0.21
C ASP A 63 -9.84 2.79 0.53
N LEU A 64 -9.26 1.67 0.10
CA LEU A 64 -7.87 1.31 0.37
C LEU A 64 -7.13 0.95 -0.92
N ILE A 65 -6.05 1.66 -1.20
CA ILE A 65 -5.17 1.41 -2.35
C ILE A 65 -3.81 1.00 -1.81
N VAL A 66 -3.39 -0.23 -2.08
CA VAL A 66 -2.10 -0.75 -1.60
C VAL A 66 -1.23 -1.10 -2.80
N THR A 67 -0.05 -0.49 -2.86
CA THR A 67 0.96 -0.90 -3.82
C THR A 67 1.95 -1.86 -3.17
N THR A 68 2.52 -2.77 -3.93
CA THR A 68 3.61 -3.63 -3.52
C THR A 68 4.71 -3.59 -4.58
N GLY A 69 5.95 -3.43 -4.13
CA GLY A 69 7.12 -3.30 -5.00
C GLY A 69 7.56 -1.86 -5.25
N GLY A 70 8.78 -1.70 -5.71
CA GLY A 70 9.36 -0.42 -6.12
C GLY A 70 9.63 0.57 -5.00
N THR A 71 9.83 0.13 -3.75
CA THR A 71 10.01 1.01 -2.59
C THR A 71 11.45 1.09 -2.08
N GLY A 72 12.39 0.41 -2.70
CA GLY A 72 13.80 0.44 -2.31
C GLY A 72 14.58 1.59 -2.95
N ILE A 73 15.89 1.37 -3.09
CA ILE A 73 16.83 2.38 -3.60
C ILE A 73 17.44 2.03 -4.96
N SER A 74 16.96 0.97 -5.59
CA SER A 74 17.37 0.61 -6.95
C SER A 74 16.93 1.68 -7.96
N PRO A 75 17.65 1.86 -9.08
CA PRO A 75 17.25 2.84 -10.11
C PRO A 75 15.84 2.65 -10.66
N THR A 76 15.31 1.43 -10.60
CA THR A 76 13.94 1.14 -11.04
C THR A 76 12.88 1.33 -9.96
N ASP A 77 13.26 1.56 -8.70
CA ASP A 77 12.33 1.77 -7.59
C ASP A 77 11.80 3.20 -7.61
N VAL A 78 10.60 3.39 -8.12
CA VAL A 78 9.97 4.71 -8.33
C VAL A 78 8.57 4.83 -7.74
N THR A 79 8.12 3.83 -6.99
CA THR A 79 6.75 3.83 -6.45
C THR A 79 6.47 5.00 -5.51
N PRO A 80 7.37 5.39 -4.57
CA PRO A 80 7.14 6.57 -3.75
C PRO A 80 7.03 7.86 -4.55
N GLU A 81 7.86 8.02 -5.58
CA GLU A 81 7.85 9.20 -6.47
C GLU A 81 6.55 9.29 -7.27
N ALA A 82 5.99 8.16 -7.69
CA ALA A 82 4.70 8.10 -8.37
C ALA A 82 3.53 8.39 -7.43
N THR A 83 3.65 8.05 -6.15
CA THR A 83 2.58 8.14 -5.14
C THR A 83 2.50 9.53 -4.50
N LYS A 84 3.64 10.10 -4.15
CA LYS A 84 3.73 11.34 -3.35
C LYS A 84 2.87 12.49 -3.87
N PRO A 85 2.87 12.82 -5.18
CA PRO A 85 2.05 13.92 -5.70
C PRO A 85 0.55 13.70 -5.56
N LEU A 86 0.11 12.46 -5.32
CA LEU A 86 -1.30 12.10 -5.19
C LEU A 86 -1.79 12.13 -3.74
N LEU A 87 -0.91 12.34 -2.77
CA LEU A 87 -1.26 12.43 -1.36
C LEU A 87 -1.63 13.86 -0.99
N GLU A 88 -2.83 14.07 -0.49
CA GLU A 88 -3.25 15.36 0.07
C GLU A 88 -2.67 15.56 1.47
N LYS A 89 -2.60 14.48 2.24
CA LYS A 89 -1.95 14.43 3.56
C LYS A 89 -1.11 13.18 3.66
N GLU A 90 0.14 13.34 4.05
CA GLU A 90 1.00 12.20 4.35
C GLU A 90 0.73 11.69 5.77
N LEU A 91 0.88 10.37 5.96
CA LEU A 91 0.81 9.69 7.24
C LEU A 91 2.17 9.06 7.55
N PRO A 92 3.18 9.85 7.93
CA PRO A 92 4.54 9.33 8.12
C PRO A 92 4.62 8.28 9.23
N GLY A 93 3.72 8.36 10.21
CA GLY A 93 3.66 7.37 11.29
C GLY A 93 3.33 5.95 10.82
N PHE A 94 2.63 5.79 9.71
CA PHE A 94 2.39 4.46 9.12
C PHE A 94 3.72 3.82 8.67
N ALA A 95 4.52 4.54 7.90
CA ALA A 95 5.82 4.07 7.43
C ALA A 95 6.81 3.85 8.59
N GLU A 96 6.78 4.69 9.59
CA GLU A 96 7.57 4.53 10.82
C GLU A 96 7.19 3.25 11.56
N ALA A 97 5.90 2.99 11.74
CA ALA A 97 5.41 1.78 12.39
C ALA A 97 5.79 0.51 11.60
N PHE A 98 5.68 0.57 10.27
CA PHE A 98 6.11 -0.53 9.42
C PHE A 98 7.59 -0.83 9.57
N ARG A 99 8.47 0.17 9.46
CA ARG A 99 9.92 -0.02 9.60
C ARG A 99 10.28 -0.50 11.00
N ALA A 100 9.67 0.05 12.05
CA ALA A 100 9.90 -0.37 13.43
C ALA A 100 9.53 -1.85 13.65
N TYR A 101 8.40 -2.27 13.09
CA TYR A 101 7.95 -3.66 13.19
C TYR A 101 8.86 -4.63 12.43
N SER A 102 9.33 -4.23 11.25
CA SER A 102 10.09 -5.11 10.35
C SER A 102 11.59 -5.18 10.67
N ARG A 103 12.19 -4.13 11.25
CA ARG A 103 13.64 -4.01 11.39
C ARG A 103 14.29 -5.11 12.23
N ASP A 104 13.59 -5.63 13.23
CA ASP A 104 14.10 -6.70 14.09
C ASP A 104 14.20 -8.04 13.33
N LYS A 105 13.43 -8.20 12.27
CA LYS A 105 13.41 -9.41 11.43
C LYS A 105 14.35 -9.25 10.22
N VAL A 106 14.37 -8.07 9.62
CA VAL A 106 15.12 -7.77 8.39
C VAL A 106 15.75 -6.39 8.55
N ALA A 107 17.06 -6.33 8.76
CA ALA A 107 17.78 -5.06 8.97
C ALA A 107 17.58 -4.07 7.81
N THR A 108 17.45 -4.56 6.57
CA THR A 108 17.22 -3.72 5.39
C THR A 108 15.81 -3.15 5.28
N ALA A 109 14.91 -3.47 6.19
CA ALA A 109 13.59 -2.84 6.25
C ALA A 109 13.67 -1.32 6.39
N ASP A 110 14.72 -0.81 7.05
CA ASP A 110 14.95 0.62 7.21
C ASP A 110 15.27 1.34 5.88
N LEU A 111 15.57 0.60 4.81
CA LEU A 111 15.78 1.16 3.48
C LEU A 111 14.47 1.34 2.70
N SER A 112 13.36 0.85 3.21
CA SER A 112 12.06 1.08 2.58
C SER A 112 11.69 2.56 2.60
N ARG A 113 11.37 3.10 1.44
CA ARG A 113 10.93 4.48 1.23
C ARG A 113 9.42 4.56 0.98
N GLY A 114 8.69 3.48 1.24
CA GLY A 114 7.25 3.42 1.06
C GLY A 114 6.53 4.52 1.82
N LEU A 115 5.53 5.12 1.18
CA LEU A 115 4.71 6.19 1.73
C LEU A 115 3.35 5.64 2.16
N ALA A 116 2.71 6.36 3.04
CA ALA A 116 1.29 6.24 3.31
C ALA A 116 0.68 7.63 3.43
N GLY A 117 -0.55 7.76 2.98
CA GLY A 117 -1.26 9.02 3.03
C GLY A 117 -2.68 8.89 2.53
N VAL A 118 -3.37 10.02 2.47
CA VAL A 118 -4.79 10.04 2.10
C VAL A 118 -5.03 11.00 0.94
N ASN A 119 -6.03 10.66 0.14
CA ASN A 119 -6.61 11.53 -0.88
C ASN A 119 -8.13 11.35 -0.83
N GLY A 120 -8.86 12.43 -0.52
CA GLY A 120 -10.29 12.36 -0.27
C GLY A 120 -10.60 11.37 0.85
N LYS A 121 -11.38 10.35 0.55
CA LYS A 121 -11.73 9.28 1.49
C LYS A 121 -10.89 8.00 1.30
N SER A 122 -9.90 8.06 0.45
CA SER A 122 -9.03 6.91 0.14
C SER A 122 -7.75 6.95 0.95
N LEU A 123 -7.36 5.80 1.48
CA LEU A 123 -6.06 5.56 2.09
C LEU A 123 -5.14 4.89 1.05
N ILE A 124 -3.95 5.44 0.86
CA ILE A 124 -2.96 4.93 -0.09
C ILE A 124 -1.72 4.49 0.70
N ILE A 125 -1.25 3.26 0.46
CA ILE A 125 -0.12 2.67 1.17
C ILE A 125 0.83 2.00 0.19
N ASN A 126 2.13 2.29 0.30
CA ASN A 126 3.17 1.56 -0.42
C ASN A 126 3.81 0.50 0.49
N LEU A 127 3.83 -0.74 0.02
CA LEU A 127 4.53 -1.84 0.70
C LEU A 127 5.69 -2.37 -0.15
N PRO A 128 6.71 -2.96 0.47
CA PRO A 128 7.78 -3.63 -0.26
C PRO A 128 7.29 -4.77 -1.15
N GLY A 129 8.10 -5.14 -2.14
CA GLY A 129 7.79 -6.24 -3.05
C GLY A 129 8.05 -7.64 -2.50
N SER A 130 8.65 -7.79 -1.32
CA SER A 130 8.92 -9.09 -0.72
C SER A 130 7.70 -9.67 -0.02
N PRO A 131 7.53 -11.00 0.00
CA PRO A 131 6.47 -11.64 0.78
C PRO A 131 6.51 -11.30 2.27
N GLY A 132 7.71 -11.20 2.85
CA GLY A 132 7.89 -10.80 4.26
C GLY A 132 7.44 -9.37 4.51
N GLY A 133 7.76 -8.45 3.59
CA GLY A 133 7.32 -7.06 3.67
C GLY A 133 5.80 -6.92 3.57
N VAL A 134 5.17 -7.70 2.72
CA VAL A 134 3.70 -7.74 2.61
C VAL A 134 3.08 -8.25 3.90
N LYS A 135 3.61 -9.33 4.46
CA LYS A 135 3.13 -9.91 5.72
C LYS A 135 3.20 -8.89 6.86
N ASP A 136 4.31 -8.19 6.98
CA ASP A 136 4.51 -7.17 8.00
C ASP A 136 3.60 -5.95 7.76
N GLY A 137 3.45 -5.55 6.51
CA GLY A 137 2.53 -4.47 6.11
C GLY A 137 1.08 -4.77 6.49
N LEU A 138 0.63 -5.99 6.33
CA LEU A 138 -0.71 -6.43 6.72
C LEU A 138 -0.95 -6.27 8.24
N VAL A 139 0.07 -6.50 9.08
CA VAL A 139 -0.03 -6.26 10.52
C VAL A 139 -0.30 -4.79 10.82
N ILE A 140 0.39 -3.89 10.13
CA ILE A 140 0.22 -2.45 10.34
C ILE A 140 -1.12 -1.96 9.76
N ILE A 141 -1.54 -2.50 8.60
CA ILE A 141 -2.86 -2.23 8.02
C ILE A 141 -3.97 -2.63 9.01
N GLU A 142 -3.87 -3.81 9.61
CA GLU A 142 -4.85 -4.27 10.61
C GLU A 142 -4.97 -3.30 11.79
N ARG A 143 -3.84 -2.78 12.26
CA ARG A 143 -3.81 -1.83 13.38
C ARG A 143 -4.40 -0.47 13.07
N LEU A 144 -4.11 0.07 11.89
CA LEU A 144 -4.30 1.49 11.60
C LEU A 144 -5.39 1.77 10.57
N ALA A 145 -5.52 0.94 9.53
CA ALA A 145 -6.41 1.26 8.43
C ALA A 145 -7.88 1.39 8.81
N PRO A 146 -8.46 0.52 9.65
CA PRO A 146 -9.86 0.69 10.05
C PRO A 146 -10.11 2.05 10.71
N HIS A 147 -9.22 2.47 11.62
CA HIS A 147 -9.33 3.74 12.30
C HIS A 147 -9.17 4.94 11.35
N ILE A 148 -8.19 4.86 10.44
CA ILE A 148 -7.98 5.92 9.43
C ILE A 148 -9.23 6.07 8.56
N LEU A 149 -9.76 4.96 8.05
CA LEU A 149 -10.92 4.98 7.17
C LEU A 149 -12.18 5.47 7.88
N ASP A 150 -12.35 5.17 9.15
CA ASP A 150 -13.43 5.71 9.96
C ASP A 150 -13.33 7.24 10.10
N GLN A 151 -12.13 7.75 10.37
CA GLN A 151 -11.90 9.21 10.41
C GLN A 151 -12.20 9.86 9.06
N LEU A 152 -11.76 9.25 7.95
CA LEU A 152 -12.03 9.76 6.61
C LEU A 152 -13.52 9.75 6.26
N ALA A 153 -14.28 8.85 6.83
CA ALA A 153 -15.73 8.83 6.69
C ALA A 153 -16.45 9.90 7.53
N GLY A 154 -15.70 10.63 8.36
CA GLY A 154 -16.26 11.66 9.23
C GLY A 154 -16.88 11.13 10.51
N ASN A 155 -16.59 9.87 10.86
CA ASN A 155 -17.02 9.32 12.14
C ASN A 155 -16.15 9.93 13.25
N ASP A 156 -16.76 10.76 14.07
CA ASP A 156 -16.09 11.37 15.20
C ASP A 156 -15.87 10.32 16.29
N HIS A 157 -14.61 10.08 16.65
CA HIS A 157 -14.29 9.27 17.81
C HIS A 157 -14.47 10.09 19.07
N SER A 158 -15.68 10.60 19.27
CA SER A 158 -16.05 11.16 20.54
C SER A 158 -16.16 10.02 21.55
N THR A 159 -15.13 9.92 22.37
CA THR A 159 -15.14 9.22 23.66
C THR A 159 -15.24 7.69 23.65
N SER A 160 -14.12 7.03 23.64
CA SER A 160 -13.95 5.92 24.58
C SER A 160 -12.84 6.27 25.55
N ASN A 161 -13.21 6.71 26.72
CA ASN A 161 -12.37 6.68 27.91
C ASN A 161 -12.16 5.22 28.32
#